data_b7e3e1d213da11af4bc44f1154b94fa7
#
_entry.id   b7e3e1d213da11af4bc44f1154b94fa7
#
_cell.length_a   1.000
_cell.length_b   1.000
_cell.length_c   1.000
_cell.angle_alpha   90.00
_cell.angle_beta   90.00
_cell.angle_gamma   90.00
#
_symmetry.space_group_name_H-M   'P 1'
#
loop_
_entity.id
_entity.type
_entity.pdbx_description
1 polymer ?
#
loop_
_entity_poly.entity_id
_entity_poly.type
_entity_poly.pdbx_seq_one_letter_code
_entity_poly.pdbx_strand_id
1 'polypeptide(L)'
;MTIEHKLQHFEELCIHSAQEAGEKMTADYTAYLESVLRDHEENVRKQAEARIQTETETIQREANKRLAINQIGLKRTYSQKQEELQGRIFSELRDRLARFMETPAYETLLKEQIRKARDFAQGEEIHIYID
;
A
#
# COMPACT_ATOMS: atom_id res chain seq x y z
N MET A 1 25.09 -22.50 -85.96
CA MET A 1 24.29 -22.87 -84.81
C MET A 1 23.10 -23.72 -85.30
N THR A 2 23.09 -24.99 -84.96
CA THR A 2 22.02 -25.90 -85.32
C THR A 2 20.77 -25.59 -84.53
N ILE A 3 19.59 -26.01 -85.00
CA ILE A 3 18.29 -25.81 -84.34
C ILE A 3 18.31 -26.47 -82.92
N GLU A 4 18.98 -27.59 -82.82
CA GLU A 4 19.17 -28.31 -81.53
C GLU A 4 19.89 -27.48 -80.47
N HIS A 5 20.96 -26.78 -80.86
CA HIS A 5 21.69 -25.88 -79.93
C HIS A 5 20.85 -24.70 -79.47
N LYS A 6 20.00 -24.16 -80.33
CA LYS A 6 19.08 -23.10 -79.94
C LYS A 6 18.00 -23.57 -79.01
N LEU A 7 17.50 -24.78 -79.23
CA LEU A 7 16.50 -25.39 -78.36
C LEU A 7 17.06 -25.66 -76.97
N GLN A 8 18.26 -26.24 -76.94
CA GLN A 8 18.95 -26.54 -75.67
C GLN A 8 19.25 -25.27 -74.85
N HIS A 9 19.72 -24.22 -75.52
CA HIS A 9 19.98 -22.91 -74.89
C HIS A 9 18.66 -22.28 -74.34
N PHE A 10 17.58 -22.40 -75.09
CA PHE A 10 16.25 -21.93 -74.65
C PHE A 10 15.78 -22.71 -73.42
N GLU A 11 15.93 -24.05 -73.41
CA GLU A 11 15.60 -24.90 -72.26
C GLU A 11 16.40 -24.50 -70.99
N GLU A 12 17.70 -24.31 -71.15
CA GLU A 12 18.58 -23.83 -70.04
C GLU A 12 18.17 -22.50 -69.49
N LEU A 13 17.81 -21.50 -70.37
CA LEU A 13 17.30 -20.23 -69.93
C LEU A 13 15.94 -20.31 -69.20
N CYS A 14 15.06 -21.17 -69.68
CA CYS A 14 13.76 -21.39 -69.02
C CYS A 14 13.95 -21.99 -67.62
N ILE A 15 14.81 -23.00 -67.49
CA ILE A 15 15.11 -23.64 -66.24
C ILE A 15 15.75 -22.66 -65.29
N HIS A 16 16.75 -21.87 -65.74
CA HIS A 16 17.40 -20.88 -64.92
C HIS A 16 16.43 -19.81 -64.44
N SER A 17 15.58 -19.29 -65.32
CA SER A 17 14.54 -18.30 -64.98
C SER A 17 13.56 -18.83 -63.97
N ALA A 18 13.14 -20.11 -64.12
CA ALA A 18 12.25 -20.76 -63.16
C ALA A 18 12.89 -20.95 -61.81
N GLN A 19 14.18 -21.32 -61.77
CA GLN A 19 14.95 -21.45 -60.51
C GLN A 19 15.11 -20.09 -59.77
N GLU A 20 15.49 -19.05 -60.51
CA GLU A 20 15.61 -17.70 -59.94
C GLU A 20 14.25 -17.21 -59.39
N ALA A 21 13.16 -17.43 -60.12
CA ALA A 21 11.83 -17.06 -59.64
C ALA A 21 11.42 -17.86 -58.40
N GLY A 22 11.74 -19.17 -58.34
CA GLY A 22 11.50 -20.02 -57.18
C GLY A 22 12.32 -19.58 -55.97
N GLU A 23 13.59 -19.31 -56.12
CA GLU A 23 14.48 -18.81 -55.04
C GLU A 23 13.98 -17.47 -54.51
N LYS A 24 13.63 -16.53 -55.39
CA LYS A 24 13.08 -15.25 -54.99
C LYS A 24 11.79 -15.39 -54.20
N MET A 25 10.88 -16.20 -54.71
CA MET A 25 9.61 -16.47 -54.03
C MET A 25 9.77 -17.09 -52.65
N THR A 26 10.73 -18.03 -52.52
CA THR A 26 11.09 -18.61 -51.21
C THR A 26 11.70 -17.60 -50.29
N ALA A 27 12.62 -16.75 -50.76
CA ALA A 27 13.24 -15.70 -49.96
C ALA A 27 12.20 -14.67 -49.49
N ASP A 28 11.31 -14.22 -50.38
CA ASP A 28 10.25 -13.25 -50.06
C ASP A 28 9.27 -13.84 -49.01
N TYR A 29 8.92 -15.11 -49.15
CA TYR A 29 8.05 -15.79 -48.19
C TYR A 29 8.71 -15.98 -46.82
N THR A 30 9.99 -16.33 -46.80
CA THR A 30 10.76 -16.43 -45.55
C THR A 30 10.85 -15.08 -44.83
N ALA A 31 11.16 -14.01 -45.58
CA ALA A 31 11.21 -12.66 -45.04
C ALA A 31 9.84 -12.20 -44.50
N TYR A 32 8.75 -12.57 -45.17
CA TYR A 32 7.40 -12.32 -44.68
C TYR A 32 7.13 -13.04 -43.36
N LEU A 33 7.44 -14.34 -43.29
CA LEU A 33 7.25 -15.12 -42.05
C LEU A 33 8.06 -14.57 -40.87
N GLU A 34 9.31 -14.16 -41.12
CA GLU A 34 10.14 -13.54 -40.10
C GLU A 34 9.55 -12.22 -39.59
N SER A 35 8.98 -11.43 -40.50
CA SER A 35 8.29 -10.19 -40.13
C SER A 35 7.07 -10.47 -39.24
N VAL A 36 6.23 -11.42 -39.64
CA VAL A 36 5.04 -11.82 -38.87
C VAL A 36 5.40 -12.36 -37.49
N LEU A 37 6.45 -13.18 -37.41
CA LEU A 37 6.96 -13.72 -36.15
C LEU A 37 7.44 -12.58 -35.23
N ARG A 38 8.21 -11.64 -35.76
CA ARG A 38 8.73 -10.51 -34.98
C ARG A 38 7.61 -9.61 -34.46
N ASP A 39 6.61 -9.33 -35.30
CA ASP A 39 5.44 -8.54 -34.88
C ASP A 39 4.64 -9.26 -33.80
N HIS A 40 4.52 -10.58 -33.91
CA HIS A 40 3.83 -11.39 -32.91
C HIS A 40 4.61 -11.39 -31.56
N GLU A 41 5.90 -11.60 -31.59
CA GLU A 41 6.77 -11.55 -30.41
C GLU A 41 6.69 -10.19 -29.70
N GLU A 42 6.72 -9.10 -30.48
CA GLU A 42 6.61 -7.75 -29.92
C GLU A 42 5.25 -7.52 -29.27
N ASN A 43 4.17 -7.96 -29.91
CA ASN A 43 2.82 -7.85 -29.36
C ASN A 43 2.66 -8.64 -28.06
N VAL A 44 3.15 -9.88 -28.03
CA VAL A 44 3.11 -10.74 -26.82
C VAL A 44 3.94 -10.10 -25.69
N ARG A 45 5.09 -9.56 -26.01
CA ARG A 45 5.93 -8.86 -25.02
C ARG A 45 5.21 -7.64 -24.44
N LYS A 46 4.63 -6.79 -25.28
CA LYS A 46 3.85 -5.62 -24.83
C LYS A 46 2.67 -6.01 -23.94
N GLN A 47 1.96 -7.07 -24.29
CA GLN A 47 0.86 -7.59 -23.49
C GLN A 47 1.35 -8.11 -22.13
N ALA A 48 2.47 -8.84 -22.12
CA ALA A 48 3.05 -9.34 -20.87
C ALA A 48 3.51 -8.20 -19.96
N GLU A 49 4.20 -7.20 -20.51
CA GLU A 49 4.64 -6.01 -19.77
C GLU A 49 3.45 -5.24 -19.17
N ALA A 50 2.39 -5.02 -19.95
CA ALA A 50 1.17 -4.37 -19.47
C ALA A 50 0.47 -5.17 -18.35
N ARG A 51 0.44 -6.49 -18.45
CA ARG A 51 -0.09 -7.36 -17.38
C ARG A 51 0.75 -7.26 -16.11
N ILE A 52 2.06 -7.35 -16.23
CA ILE A 52 2.98 -7.24 -15.09
C ILE A 52 2.78 -5.89 -14.38
N GLN A 53 2.68 -4.80 -15.14
CA GLN A 53 2.44 -3.49 -14.57
C GLN A 53 1.11 -3.43 -13.81
N THR A 54 0.03 -3.89 -14.40
CA THR A 54 -1.31 -3.91 -13.76
C THR A 54 -1.33 -4.75 -12.50
N GLU A 55 -0.73 -5.94 -12.53
CA GLU A 55 -0.62 -6.81 -11.36
C GLU A 55 0.23 -6.18 -10.24
N THR A 56 1.35 -5.56 -10.62
CA THR A 56 2.22 -4.86 -9.67
C THR A 56 1.47 -3.73 -8.96
N GLU A 57 0.74 -2.89 -9.71
CA GLU A 57 -0.07 -1.82 -9.14
C GLU A 57 -1.18 -2.34 -8.22
N THR A 58 -1.79 -3.46 -8.59
CA THR A 58 -2.84 -4.11 -7.78
C THR A 58 -2.27 -4.61 -6.46
N ILE A 59 -1.15 -5.33 -6.51
CA ILE A 59 -0.44 -5.83 -5.31
C ILE A 59 -0.04 -4.67 -4.40
N GLN A 60 0.47 -3.59 -4.97
CA GLN A 60 0.89 -2.41 -4.20
C GLN A 60 -0.29 -1.73 -3.51
N ARG A 61 -1.43 -1.58 -4.20
CA ARG A 61 -2.68 -1.04 -3.59
C ARG A 61 -3.18 -1.92 -2.47
N GLU A 62 -3.19 -3.24 -2.65
CA GLU A 62 -3.59 -4.17 -1.59
C GLU A 62 -2.65 -4.14 -0.38
N ALA A 63 -1.35 -4.09 -0.60
CA ALA A 63 -0.36 -3.97 0.47
C ALA A 63 -0.57 -2.68 1.27
N ASN A 64 -0.75 -1.56 0.60
CA ASN A 64 -1.03 -0.27 1.24
C ASN A 64 -2.35 -0.29 2.02
N LYS A 65 -3.39 -0.91 1.47
CA LYS A 65 -4.68 -1.09 2.16
C LYS A 65 -4.53 -1.92 3.44
N ARG A 66 -3.81 -3.04 3.38
CA ARG A 66 -3.53 -3.88 4.57
C ARG A 66 -2.74 -3.12 5.61
N LEU A 67 -1.73 -2.36 5.19
CA LEU A 67 -0.95 -1.53 6.10
C LEU A 67 -1.82 -0.50 6.82
N ALA A 68 -2.68 0.21 6.08
CA ALA A 68 -3.60 1.19 6.66
C ALA A 68 -4.58 0.56 7.66
N ILE A 69 -5.15 -0.60 7.35
CA ILE A 69 -6.03 -1.35 8.26
C ILE A 69 -5.29 -1.74 9.55
N ASN A 70 -4.07 -2.24 9.41
CA ASN A 70 -3.25 -2.63 10.56
C ASN A 70 -2.88 -1.43 11.44
N GLN A 71 -2.55 -0.28 10.83
CA GLN A 71 -2.27 0.95 11.57
C GLN A 71 -3.49 1.44 12.36
N ILE A 72 -4.69 1.40 11.76
CA ILE A 72 -5.93 1.76 12.44
C ILE A 72 -6.21 0.79 13.59
N GLY A 73 -6.04 -0.52 13.37
CA GLY A 73 -6.19 -1.54 14.40
C GLY A 73 -5.26 -1.32 15.59
N LEU A 74 -3.98 -1.04 15.30
CA LEU A 74 -2.98 -0.75 16.32
C LEU A 74 -3.32 0.50 17.14
N LYS A 75 -3.73 1.58 16.47
CA LYS A 75 -4.17 2.81 17.15
C LYS A 75 -5.36 2.56 18.08
N ARG A 76 -6.35 1.78 17.64
CA ARG A 76 -7.51 1.42 18.48
C ARG A 76 -7.08 0.64 19.71
N THR A 77 -6.25 -0.37 19.54
CA THR A 77 -5.73 -1.17 20.65
C THR A 77 -4.94 -0.30 21.63
N TYR A 78 -4.12 0.60 21.13
CA TYR A 78 -3.38 1.53 21.96
C TYR A 78 -4.31 2.45 22.78
N SER A 79 -5.31 3.06 22.12
CA SER A 79 -6.28 3.93 22.81
C SER A 79 -7.07 3.18 23.87
N GLN A 80 -7.51 1.95 23.58
CA GLN A 80 -8.21 1.11 24.56
C GLN A 80 -7.34 0.81 25.77
N LYS A 81 -6.06 0.49 25.56
CA LYS A 81 -5.12 0.26 26.67
C LYS A 81 -4.85 1.52 27.48
N GLN A 82 -4.77 2.66 26.81
CA GLN A 82 -4.62 3.94 27.51
C GLN A 82 -5.83 4.26 28.38
N GLU A 83 -7.05 4.08 27.88
CA GLU A 83 -8.29 4.26 28.65
C GLU A 83 -8.38 3.30 29.84
N GLU A 84 -8.03 2.02 29.63
CA GLU A 84 -7.98 1.02 30.69
C GLU A 84 -7.01 1.43 31.80
N LEU A 85 -5.80 1.86 31.44
CA LEU A 85 -4.80 2.32 32.39
C LEU A 85 -5.25 3.58 33.14
N GLN A 86 -5.83 4.54 32.44
CA GLN A 86 -6.39 5.74 33.07
C GLN A 86 -7.48 5.36 34.07
N GLY A 87 -8.42 4.48 33.67
CA GLY A 87 -9.48 4.00 34.57
C GLY A 87 -8.92 3.34 35.83
N ARG A 88 -7.89 2.53 35.69
CA ARG A 88 -7.22 1.89 36.88
C ARG A 88 -6.56 2.93 37.79
N ILE A 89 -5.85 3.90 37.23
CA ILE A 89 -5.21 4.96 37.99
C ILE A 89 -6.24 5.80 38.73
N PHE A 90 -7.33 6.20 38.07
CA PHE A 90 -8.38 6.97 38.73
C PHE A 90 -9.11 6.19 39.80
N SER A 91 -9.36 4.88 39.61
CA SER A 91 -9.94 4.00 40.61
C SER A 91 -9.03 3.89 41.86
N GLU A 92 -7.74 3.65 41.63
CA GLU A 92 -6.76 3.56 42.74
C GLU A 92 -6.60 4.90 43.48
N LEU A 93 -6.59 6.01 42.72
CA LEU A 93 -6.53 7.35 43.30
C LEU A 93 -7.77 7.64 44.17
N ARG A 94 -8.97 7.29 43.69
CA ARG A 94 -10.23 7.43 44.45
C ARG A 94 -10.20 6.61 45.73
N ASP A 95 -9.75 5.36 45.66
CA ASP A 95 -9.64 4.51 46.82
C ASP A 95 -8.64 5.03 47.88
N ARG A 96 -7.50 5.55 47.39
CA ARG A 96 -6.49 6.19 48.25
C ARG A 96 -7.03 7.45 48.91
N LEU A 97 -7.74 8.27 48.12
CA LEU A 97 -8.36 9.49 48.62
C LEU A 97 -9.42 9.16 49.68
N ALA A 98 -10.30 8.19 49.43
CA ALA A 98 -11.31 7.77 50.39
C ALA A 98 -10.67 7.31 51.73
N ARG A 99 -9.58 6.53 51.66
CA ARG A 99 -8.84 6.13 52.88
C ARG A 99 -8.19 7.30 53.57
N PHE A 100 -7.66 8.27 52.83
CA PHE A 100 -7.07 9.48 53.41
C PHE A 100 -8.14 10.33 54.11
N MET A 101 -9.35 10.42 53.57
CA MET A 101 -10.47 11.17 54.16
C MET A 101 -10.94 10.58 55.51
N GLU A 102 -10.67 9.31 55.76
CA GLU A 102 -10.95 8.65 57.06
C GLU A 102 -9.86 8.89 58.11
N THR A 103 -8.76 9.54 57.73
CA THR A 103 -7.62 9.79 58.68
C THR A 103 -7.75 11.13 59.41
N PRO A 104 -7.21 11.22 60.64
CA PRO A 104 -7.13 12.51 61.36
C PRO A 104 -6.34 13.60 60.59
N ALA A 105 -5.44 13.22 59.71
CA ALA A 105 -4.69 14.10 58.84
C ALA A 105 -5.61 14.90 57.89
N TYR A 106 -6.68 14.30 57.42
CA TYR A 106 -7.68 14.99 56.60
C TYR A 106 -8.44 16.06 57.37
N GLU A 107 -8.83 15.79 58.60
CA GLU A 107 -9.45 16.82 59.48
C GLU A 107 -8.50 18.01 59.70
N THR A 108 -7.25 17.74 59.92
CA THR A 108 -6.22 18.78 60.07
C THR A 108 -6.09 19.64 58.80
N LEU A 109 -6.05 18.97 57.64
CA LEU A 109 -6.02 19.64 56.34
C LEU A 109 -7.23 20.54 56.13
N LEU A 110 -8.45 20.02 56.39
CA LEU A 110 -9.68 20.79 56.29
C LEU A 110 -9.66 22.05 57.22
N LYS A 111 -9.26 21.88 58.46
CA LYS A 111 -9.17 22.98 59.40
C LYS A 111 -8.17 24.06 58.91
N GLU A 112 -7.05 23.64 58.35
CA GLU A 112 -6.07 24.60 57.77
C GLU A 112 -6.63 25.32 56.55
N GLN A 113 -7.33 24.60 55.64
CA GLN A 113 -7.93 25.22 54.45
C GLN A 113 -9.03 26.20 54.84
N ILE A 114 -9.87 25.88 55.81
CA ILE A 114 -10.91 26.77 56.36
C ILE A 114 -10.26 28.04 56.98
N ARG A 115 -9.17 27.88 57.75
CA ARG A 115 -8.44 29.02 58.33
C ARG A 115 -7.89 29.94 57.21
N LYS A 116 -7.25 29.35 56.17
CA LYS A 116 -6.72 30.11 55.05
C LYS A 116 -7.81 30.87 54.32
N ALA A 117 -8.94 30.22 54.06
CA ALA A 117 -10.09 30.84 53.42
C ALA A 117 -10.65 32.01 54.23
N ARG A 118 -10.77 31.82 55.55
CA ARG A 118 -11.19 32.89 56.48
C ARG A 118 -10.20 34.06 56.50
N ASP A 119 -8.93 33.77 56.54
CA ASP A 119 -7.89 34.80 56.58
C ASP A 119 -7.83 35.58 55.24
N PHE A 120 -8.11 34.88 54.13
CA PHE A 120 -8.23 35.53 52.83
C PHE A 120 -9.43 36.45 52.72
N ALA A 121 -10.58 36.08 53.33
CA ALA A 121 -11.81 36.84 53.27
C ALA A 121 -11.80 38.12 54.13
N GLN A 122 -10.80 38.29 54.97
CA GLN A 122 -10.62 39.52 55.80
C GLN A 122 -11.89 40.02 56.52
N GLY A 123 -12.79 39.13 56.86
CA GLY A 123 -14.07 39.46 57.53
C GLY A 123 -15.28 39.56 56.67
N GLU A 124 -15.14 39.36 55.35
CA GLU A 124 -16.30 39.20 54.46
C GLU A 124 -16.99 37.84 54.63
N GLU A 125 -18.28 37.76 54.30
CA GLU A 125 -19.02 36.50 54.36
C GLU A 125 -18.59 35.57 53.25
N ILE A 126 -18.21 34.35 53.61
CA ILE A 126 -17.78 33.30 52.66
C ILE A 126 -18.59 32.03 52.81
N HIS A 127 -18.86 31.39 51.69
CA HIS A 127 -19.51 30.09 51.64
C HIS A 127 -18.46 29.04 51.22
N ILE A 128 -18.27 28.04 52.09
CA ILE A 128 -17.33 26.93 51.84
C ILE A 128 -18.13 25.70 51.52
N TYR A 129 -17.94 25.15 50.34
CA TYR A 129 -18.55 23.88 49.91
C TYR A 129 -17.53 22.79 50.13
N ILE A 130 -17.97 21.73 50.76
CA ILE A 130 -17.18 20.51 51.00
C ILE A 130 -17.90 19.37 50.31
N ASP A 131 -17.28 18.80 49.26
CA ASP A 131 -17.78 17.63 48.52
C ASP A 131 -17.35 16.33 49.20
#